data_f619d372389b695bcc91d54115860bcb
#
_entry.id   f619d372389b695bcc91d54115860bcb
#
_cell.length_a   1.000
_cell.length_b   1.000
_cell.length_c   1.000
_cell.angle_alpha   90.00
_cell.angle_beta   90.00
_cell.angle_gamma   90.00
#
_symmetry.space_group_name_H-M   'P 1'
#
loop_
_entity.id
_entity.type
_entity.pdbx_description
1 polymer ?
#
loop_
_entity_poly.entity_id
_entity_poly.type
_entity_poly.pdbx_seq_one_letter_code
_entity_poly.pdbx_strand_id
1 'polypeptide(L)'
;MNTANIIIADNQDITFAGILHVCSEMAPDATIRRTEDKASLIERLVACGGDAVVVVDYTLFDINDVEELLIMGQRFSKTRWVLFSEDLSRDFVKQIIVVSTAFSVILKESPMYEIKAAIKSAANAERFICQRIAEMLLIPEDKGVEKVKLTPTETEILKDIANGMTTKEIAEKRFSSFHTVNTHRKNIFRKLGVNNIHEATKYALRAGLVDSAEYCI
;
A
#
# COMPACT_ATOMS: atom_id res chain seq x y z
N MET A 1 -31.11 -9.54 -1.00
CA MET A 1 -30.20 -8.40 -1.16
C MET A 1 -28.82 -8.90 -0.79
N ASN A 2 -27.83 -8.79 -1.67
CA ASN A 2 -26.47 -9.20 -1.32
C ASN A 2 -25.94 -8.18 -0.32
N THR A 3 -25.71 -8.59 0.92
CA THR A 3 -25.14 -7.73 1.95
C THR A 3 -23.72 -7.41 1.51
N ALA A 4 -23.41 -6.15 1.28
CA ALA A 4 -22.06 -5.73 0.87
C ALA A 4 -21.05 -6.13 1.94
N ASN A 5 -19.93 -6.76 1.54
CA ASN A 5 -18.82 -7.03 2.43
C ASN A 5 -17.83 -5.86 2.37
N ILE A 6 -17.48 -5.29 3.50
CA ILE A 6 -16.42 -4.28 3.62
C ILE A 6 -15.34 -4.84 4.54
N ILE A 7 -14.12 -4.85 4.05
CA ILE A 7 -12.95 -5.29 4.83
C ILE A 7 -12.04 -4.08 5.03
N ILE A 8 -11.75 -3.73 6.28
CA ILE A 8 -10.83 -2.67 6.64
C ILE A 8 -9.50 -3.33 7.02
N ALA A 9 -8.53 -3.19 6.14
CA ALA A 9 -7.18 -3.73 6.28
C ALA A 9 -6.27 -2.64 6.88
N ASP A 10 -6.30 -2.53 8.20
CA ASP A 10 -5.59 -1.50 8.95
C ASP A 10 -5.18 -2.02 10.34
N ASN A 11 -3.92 -1.77 10.72
CA ASN A 11 -3.35 -2.15 11.99
C ASN A 11 -3.32 -1.01 13.03
N GLN A 12 -3.86 0.17 12.70
CA GLN A 12 -3.98 1.32 13.59
C GLN A 12 -5.42 1.47 14.09
N ASP A 13 -5.61 1.43 15.40
CA ASP A 13 -6.93 1.47 16.02
C ASP A 13 -7.73 2.75 15.71
N ILE A 14 -7.06 3.90 15.70
CA ILE A 14 -7.76 5.19 15.47
C ILE A 14 -8.19 5.32 14.00
N THR A 15 -7.36 4.90 13.06
CA THR A 15 -7.68 4.92 11.64
C THR A 15 -8.80 3.93 11.35
N PHE A 16 -8.69 2.71 11.90
CA PHE A 16 -9.76 1.71 11.82
C PHE A 16 -11.10 2.26 12.34
N ALA A 17 -11.11 2.86 13.55
CA ALA A 17 -12.34 3.41 14.15
C ALA A 17 -12.96 4.51 13.27
N GLY A 18 -12.14 5.38 12.69
CA GLY A 18 -12.59 6.41 11.76
C GLY A 18 -13.22 5.85 10.50
N ILE A 19 -12.56 4.91 9.83
CA ILE A 19 -13.07 4.26 8.62
C ILE A 19 -14.31 3.41 8.92
N LEU A 20 -14.32 2.69 10.05
CA LEU A 20 -15.48 1.92 10.50
C LEU A 20 -16.72 2.83 10.65
N HIS A 21 -16.56 4.01 11.29
CA HIS A 21 -17.64 4.96 11.44
C HIS A 21 -18.18 5.41 10.07
N VAL A 22 -17.30 5.79 9.16
CA VAL A 22 -17.70 6.22 7.80
C VAL A 22 -18.39 5.11 7.04
N CYS A 23 -17.84 3.88 7.06
CA CYS A 23 -18.44 2.73 6.38
C CYS A 23 -19.82 2.38 6.95
N SER A 24 -19.98 2.43 8.28
CA SER A 24 -21.26 2.15 8.95
C SER A 24 -22.33 3.20 8.61
N GLU A 25 -21.95 4.45 8.47
CA GLU A 25 -22.85 5.52 8.04
C GLU A 25 -23.28 5.35 6.57
N MET A 26 -22.33 4.98 5.70
CA MET A 26 -22.55 4.88 4.26
C MET A 26 -23.28 3.60 3.84
N ALA A 27 -23.07 2.52 4.56
CA ALA A 27 -23.60 1.19 4.25
C ALA A 27 -24.04 0.47 5.55
N PRO A 28 -25.15 0.88 6.18
CA PRO A 28 -25.58 0.37 7.48
C PRO A 28 -25.89 -1.15 7.46
N ASP A 29 -26.26 -1.71 6.31
CA ASP A 29 -26.53 -3.13 6.14
C ASP A 29 -25.31 -3.96 5.74
N ALA A 30 -24.12 -3.33 5.59
CA ALA A 30 -22.90 -4.02 5.19
C ALA A 30 -22.32 -4.85 6.34
N THR A 31 -21.71 -5.99 5.99
CA THR A 31 -20.89 -6.75 6.92
C THR A 31 -19.47 -6.16 6.91
N ILE A 32 -19.10 -5.44 7.98
CA ILE A 32 -17.78 -4.81 8.11
C ILE A 32 -16.88 -5.70 8.97
N ARG A 33 -15.66 -5.96 8.47
CA ARG A 33 -14.65 -6.80 9.13
C ARG A 33 -13.30 -6.07 9.16
N ARG A 34 -12.56 -6.21 10.25
CA ARG A 34 -11.16 -5.78 10.35
C ARG A 34 -10.22 -6.93 10.01
N THR A 35 -9.10 -6.60 9.38
CA THR A 35 -7.92 -7.46 9.23
C THR A 35 -6.66 -6.66 9.54
N GLU A 36 -5.70 -7.27 10.22
CA GLU A 36 -4.48 -6.58 10.68
C GLU A 36 -3.25 -7.03 9.92
N ASP A 37 -3.36 -8.12 9.16
CA ASP A 37 -2.31 -8.69 8.34
C ASP A 37 -2.85 -9.27 7.01
N LYS A 38 -1.93 -9.54 6.10
CA LYS A 38 -2.22 -10.08 4.77
C LYS A 38 -2.88 -11.47 4.82
N ALA A 39 -2.48 -12.31 5.75
CA ALA A 39 -3.02 -13.68 5.83
C ALA A 39 -4.51 -13.64 6.18
N SER A 40 -4.88 -12.88 7.22
CA SER A 40 -6.28 -12.69 7.61
C SER A 40 -7.11 -11.98 6.53
N LEU A 41 -6.52 -11.04 5.78
CA LEU A 41 -7.17 -10.39 4.64
C LEU A 41 -7.51 -11.43 3.55
N ILE A 42 -6.55 -12.27 3.17
CA ILE A 42 -6.76 -13.32 2.16
C ILE A 42 -7.84 -14.31 2.62
N GLU A 43 -7.83 -14.75 3.88
CA GLU A 43 -8.85 -15.64 4.44
C GLU A 43 -10.25 -15.03 4.32
N ARG A 44 -10.40 -13.74 4.66
CA ARG A 44 -11.67 -13.02 4.53
C ARG A 44 -12.14 -12.90 3.09
N LEU A 45 -11.22 -12.58 2.18
CA LEU A 45 -11.53 -12.49 0.75
C LEU A 45 -11.96 -13.85 0.18
N VAL A 46 -11.31 -14.93 0.57
CA VAL A 46 -11.72 -16.29 0.19
C VAL A 46 -13.11 -16.62 0.73
N ALA A 47 -13.38 -16.30 2.00
CA ALA A 47 -14.65 -16.58 2.65
C ALA A 47 -15.86 -15.87 2.00
N CYS A 48 -15.66 -14.67 1.43
CA CYS A 48 -16.71 -13.93 0.70
C CYS A 48 -16.66 -14.11 -0.82
N GLY A 49 -15.84 -15.05 -1.33
CA GLY A 49 -15.69 -15.29 -2.77
C GLY A 49 -15.10 -14.10 -3.54
N GLY A 50 -14.37 -13.23 -2.86
CA GLY A 50 -13.76 -12.02 -3.41
C GLY A 50 -14.75 -10.88 -3.66
N ASP A 51 -16.02 -11.01 -3.33
CA ASP A 51 -17.04 -9.97 -3.51
C ASP A 51 -17.05 -9.05 -2.27
N ALA A 52 -16.14 -8.08 -2.28
CA ALA A 52 -15.93 -7.16 -1.18
C ALA A 52 -15.35 -5.80 -1.63
N VAL A 53 -15.56 -4.78 -0.81
CA VAL A 53 -14.78 -3.55 -0.82
C VAL A 53 -13.69 -3.67 0.24
N VAL A 54 -12.44 -3.50 -0.14
CA VAL A 54 -11.30 -3.50 0.79
C VAL A 54 -10.77 -2.07 0.91
N VAL A 55 -10.82 -1.52 2.13
CA VAL A 55 -10.12 -0.26 2.45
C VAL A 55 -8.80 -0.63 3.09
N VAL A 56 -7.68 -0.28 2.46
CA VAL A 56 -6.35 -0.69 2.92
C VAL A 56 -5.41 0.49 3.08
N ASP A 57 -4.79 0.59 4.25
CA ASP A 57 -3.63 1.45 4.43
C ASP A 57 -2.38 0.78 3.85
N TYR A 58 -2.15 0.99 2.55
CA TYR A 58 -1.00 0.40 1.88
C TYR A 58 0.33 0.72 2.57
N THR A 59 0.48 1.92 3.13
CA THR A 59 1.75 2.35 3.74
C THR A 59 2.11 1.53 4.99
N LEU A 60 1.13 1.16 5.78
CA LEU A 60 1.33 0.47 7.07
C LEU A 60 0.95 -1.01 7.06
N PHE A 61 0.15 -1.43 6.07
CA PHE A 61 -0.32 -2.81 6.01
C PHE A 61 0.78 -3.77 5.49
N ASP A 62 0.63 -5.05 5.77
CA ASP A 62 1.54 -6.14 5.44
C ASP A 62 1.47 -6.55 3.95
N ILE A 63 1.63 -5.58 3.06
CA ILE A 63 1.82 -5.76 1.62
C ILE A 63 3.19 -5.18 1.27
N ASN A 64 4.08 -5.99 0.70
CA ASN A 64 5.49 -5.62 0.56
C ASN A 64 5.75 -4.59 -0.55
N ASP A 65 5.05 -4.72 -1.67
CA ASP A 65 5.26 -3.89 -2.87
C ASP A 65 3.99 -3.81 -3.73
N VAL A 66 4.08 -3.03 -4.80
CA VAL A 66 2.98 -2.82 -5.74
C VAL A 66 2.65 -4.08 -6.54
N GLU A 67 3.63 -4.93 -6.82
CA GLU A 67 3.43 -6.16 -7.61
C GLU A 67 2.57 -7.14 -6.81
N GLU A 68 2.85 -7.30 -5.52
CA GLU A 68 2.03 -8.13 -4.62
C GLU A 68 0.59 -7.61 -4.54
N LEU A 69 0.40 -6.29 -4.42
CA LEU A 69 -0.93 -5.68 -4.41
C LEU A 69 -1.69 -5.94 -5.71
N LEU A 70 -1.02 -5.82 -6.87
CA LEU A 70 -1.62 -6.10 -8.18
C LEU A 70 -1.97 -7.58 -8.35
N ILE A 71 -1.13 -8.49 -7.88
CA ILE A 71 -1.42 -9.95 -7.88
C ILE A 71 -2.67 -10.24 -7.04
N MET A 72 -2.79 -9.62 -5.86
CA MET A 72 -4.01 -9.74 -5.03
C MET A 72 -5.24 -9.21 -5.78
N GLY A 73 -5.13 -8.06 -6.43
CA GLY A 73 -6.19 -7.49 -7.25
C GLY A 73 -6.62 -8.39 -8.41
N GLN A 74 -5.68 -9.06 -9.07
CA GLN A 74 -5.96 -10.03 -10.14
C GLN A 74 -6.61 -11.30 -9.59
N ARG A 75 -6.09 -11.84 -8.49
CA ARG A 75 -6.61 -13.05 -7.84
C ARG A 75 -8.06 -12.86 -7.37
N PHE A 76 -8.37 -11.70 -6.83
CA PHE A 76 -9.70 -11.34 -6.33
C PHE A 76 -10.36 -10.29 -7.24
N SER A 77 -10.63 -10.67 -8.49
CA SER A 77 -11.09 -9.74 -9.56
C SER A 77 -12.43 -9.05 -9.29
N LYS A 78 -13.26 -9.58 -8.38
CA LYS A 78 -14.51 -8.97 -7.93
C LYS A 78 -14.32 -7.93 -6.83
N THR A 79 -13.16 -7.98 -6.15
CA THR A 79 -12.86 -7.04 -5.06
C THR A 79 -12.59 -5.65 -5.60
N ARG A 80 -13.13 -4.65 -4.91
CA ARG A 80 -12.82 -3.23 -5.13
C ARG A 80 -11.92 -2.73 -4.00
N TRP A 81 -10.83 -2.12 -4.37
CA TRP A 81 -9.79 -1.70 -3.44
C TRP A 81 -9.81 -0.19 -3.29
N VAL A 82 -9.81 0.30 -2.07
CA VAL A 82 -9.64 1.70 -1.73
C VAL A 82 -8.30 1.83 -0.99
N LEU A 83 -7.29 2.34 -1.69
CA LEU A 83 -5.99 2.64 -1.10
C LEU A 83 -6.14 3.93 -0.30
N PHE A 84 -6.06 3.82 1.02
CA PHE A 84 -6.22 4.92 1.96
C PHE A 84 -4.90 5.09 2.72
N SER A 85 -4.00 5.91 2.19
CA SER A 85 -2.62 6.00 2.67
C SER A 85 -2.21 7.45 2.91
N GLU A 86 -1.19 7.64 3.73
CA GLU A 86 -0.66 8.97 4.06
C GLU A 86 0.04 9.61 2.87
N ASP A 87 0.88 8.83 2.20
CA ASP A 87 1.71 9.29 1.09
C ASP A 87 1.97 8.14 0.11
N LEU A 88 1.79 8.41 -1.17
CA LEU A 88 2.03 7.45 -2.24
C LEU A 88 2.89 8.09 -3.32
N SER A 89 3.91 7.37 -3.80
CA SER A 89 4.73 7.89 -4.89
C SER A 89 3.93 7.94 -6.19
N ARG A 90 4.29 8.90 -7.04
CA ARG A 90 3.67 9.06 -8.36
C ARG A 90 3.78 7.80 -9.22
N ASP A 91 4.95 7.15 -9.21
CA ASP A 91 5.20 5.95 -10.00
C ASP A 91 4.36 4.76 -9.50
N PHE A 92 4.24 4.60 -8.18
CA PHE A 92 3.33 3.63 -7.58
C PHE A 92 1.89 3.86 -8.06
N VAL A 93 1.40 5.10 -7.93
CA VAL A 93 0.02 5.44 -8.33
C VAL A 93 -0.20 5.24 -9.82
N LYS A 94 0.75 5.67 -10.68
CA LYS A 94 0.68 5.43 -12.13
C LYS A 94 0.57 3.93 -12.45
N GLN A 95 1.42 3.12 -11.83
CA GLN A 95 1.43 1.68 -12.08
C GLN A 95 0.10 1.03 -11.71
N ILE A 96 -0.47 1.36 -10.53
CA ILE A 96 -1.76 0.85 -10.08
C ILE A 96 -2.90 1.27 -11.04
N ILE A 97 -2.96 2.55 -11.39
CA ILE A 97 -4.07 3.10 -12.19
C ILE A 97 -4.05 2.57 -13.63
N VAL A 98 -2.87 2.37 -14.22
CA VAL A 98 -2.72 1.89 -15.58
C VAL A 98 -3.06 0.40 -15.68
N VAL A 99 -2.63 -0.40 -14.70
CA VAL A 99 -2.79 -1.87 -14.75
C VAL A 99 -4.20 -2.30 -14.40
N SER A 100 -4.89 -1.60 -13.48
CA SER A 100 -6.20 -2.06 -13.01
C SER A 100 -7.15 -0.90 -12.70
N THR A 101 -8.43 -1.10 -13.04
CA THR A 101 -9.53 -0.20 -12.67
C THR A 101 -10.15 -0.54 -11.31
N ALA A 102 -9.72 -1.63 -10.67
CA ALA A 102 -10.28 -2.07 -9.39
C ALA A 102 -9.82 -1.23 -8.19
N PHE A 103 -8.80 -0.37 -8.37
CA PHE A 103 -8.20 0.41 -7.31
C PHE A 103 -8.66 1.87 -7.35
N SER A 104 -9.30 2.32 -6.28
CA SER A 104 -9.48 3.72 -5.93
C SER A 104 -8.31 4.21 -5.09
N VAL A 105 -7.92 5.46 -5.23
CA VAL A 105 -6.77 6.02 -4.53
C VAL A 105 -7.16 7.30 -3.82
N ILE A 106 -6.94 7.33 -2.51
CA ILE A 106 -7.26 8.47 -1.65
C ILE A 106 -6.20 8.63 -0.56
N LEU A 107 -5.92 9.85 -0.16
CA LEU A 107 -4.97 10.16 0.91
C LEU A 107 -5.68 10.33 2.25
N LYS A 108 -5.02 10.00 3.36
CA LYS A 108 -5.56 10.18 4.72
C LYS A 108 -5.90 11.63 5.05
N GLU A 109 -5.22 12.58 4.43
CA GLU A 109 -5.49 14.03 4.54
C GLU A 109 -6.66 14.53 3.67
N SER A 110 -7.24 13.65 2.83
CA SER A 110 -8.39 14.03 2.00
C SER A 110 -9.59 14.44 2.85
N PRO A 111 -10.36 15.43 2.39
CA PRO A 111 -11.55 15.84 3.12
C PRO A 111 -12.60 14.72 3.17
N MET A 112 -13.43 14.74 4.22
CA MET A 112 -14.39 13.67 4.51
C MET A 112 -15.32 13.36 3.32
N TYR A 113 -15.68 14.35 2.51
CA TYR A 113 -16.54 14.13 1.34
C TYR A 113 -15.88 13.27 0.27
N GLU A 114 -14.54 13.38 0.08
CA GLU A 114 -13.78 12.50 -0.83
C GLU A 114 -13.67 11.09 -0.28
N ILE A 115 -13.45 10.93 1.03
CA ILE A 115 -13.40 9.62 1.69
C ILE A 115 -14.74 8.90 1.49
N LYS A 116 -15.85 9.57 1.75
CA LYS A 116 -17.19 9.03 1.50
C LYS A 116 -17.43 8.71 0.02
N ALA A 117 -17.00 9.59 -0.89
CA ALA A 117 -17.11 9.37 -2.33
C ALA A 117 -16.31 8.13 -2.78
N ALA A 118 -15.09 7.95 -2.29
CA ALA A 118 -14.25 6.79 -2.63
C ALA A 118 -14.90 5.46 -2.21
N ILE A 119 -15.41 5.39 -0.98
CA ILE A 119 -16.11 4.18 -0.47
C ILE A 119 -17.38 3.91 -1.29
N LYS A 120 -18.17 4.95 -1.57
CA LYS A 120 -19.38 4.84 -2.37
C LYS A 120 -19.10 4.37 -3.80
N SER A 121 -18.11 4.96 -4.46
CA SER A 121 -17.69 4.56 -5.81
C SER A 121 -17.22 3.11 -5.83
N ALA A 122 -16.42 2.68 -4.86
CA ALA A 122 -15.99 1.30 -4.75
C ALA A 122 -17.17 0.33 -4.57
N ALA A 123 -18.16 0.68 -3.76
CA ALA A 123 -19.38 -0.11 -3.58
C ALA A 123 -20.20 -0.24 -4.88
N ASN A 124 -20.13 0.75 -5.76
CA ASN A 124 -20.78 0.76 -7.08
C ASN A 124 -19.89 0.15 -8.19
N ALA A 125 -18.77 -0.48 -7.83
CA ALA A 125 -17.77 -1.00 -8.77
C ALA A 125 -17.14 0.09 -9.68
N GLU A 126 -17.15 1.34 -9.24
CA GLU A 126 -16.53 2.49 -9.89
C GLU A 126 -15.18 2.81 -9.24
N ARG A 127 -14.27 3.42 -10.01
CA ARG A 127 -12.98 3.89 -9.52
C ARG A 127 -13.07 5.35 -9.10
N PHE A 128 -12.50 5.68 -7.94
CA PHE A 128 -12.33 7.05 -7.46
C PHE A 128 -10.85 7.38 -7.29
N ILE A 129 -10.47 8.59 -7.67
CA ILE A 129 -9.12 9.14 -7.47
C ILE A 129 -9.30 10.51 -6.86
N CYS A 130 -8.73 10.76 -5.67
CA CYS A 130 -8.86 12.06 -5.01
C CYS A 130 -8.17 13.16 -5.82
N GLN A 131 -8.62 14.40 -5.63
CA GLN A 131 -8.15 15.56 -6.39
C GLN A 131 -6.63 15.70 -6.32
N ARG A 132 -6.02 15.57 -5.16
CA ARG A 132 -4.57 15.72 -4.99
C ARG A 132 -3.76 14.68 -5.77
N ILE A 133 -4.21 13.45 -5.81
CA ILE A 133 -3.60 12.39 -6.63
C ILE A 133 -3.78 12.69 -8.12
N ALA A 134 -4.95 13.14 -8.53
CA ALA A 134 -5.20 13.53 -9.91
C ALA A 134 -4.28 14.69 -10.35
N GLU A 135 -4.15 15.73 -9.53
CA GLU A 135 -3.23 16.84 -9.75
C GLU A 135 -1.77 16.36 -9.84
N MET A 136 -1.33 15.51 -8.93
CA MET A 136 0.01 14.93 -8.95
C MET A 136 0.30 14.18 -10.27
N LEU A 137 -0.69 13.50 -10.84
CA LEU A 137 -0.52 12.77 -12.11
C LEU A 137 -0.47 13.70 -13.32
N LEU A 138 -1.18 14.82 -13.30
CA LEU A 138 -1.27 15.78 -14.40
C LEU A 138 -0.06 16.72 -14.48
N ILE A 139 0.59 17.02 -13.36
CA ILE A 139 1.78 17.89 -13.35
C ILE A 139 2.92 17.17 -14.09
N PRO A 140 3.56 17.78 -15.09
CA PRO A 140 4.73 17.18 -15.73
C PRO A 140 5.85 16.93 -14.71
N GLU A 141 6.60 15.85 -14.88
CA GLU A 141 7.82 15.65 -14.07
C GLU A 141 8.83 16.75 -14.39
N ASP A 142 9.02 17.66 -13.48
CA ASP A 142 10.21 18.48 -13.50
C ASP A 142 11.40 17.56 -13.17
N LYS A 143 12.26 17.28 -14.15
CA LYS A 143 13.42 16.38 -14.01
C LYS A 143 14.49 16.88 -13.03
N GLY A 144 14.14 17.86 -12.19
CA GLY A 144 14.94 18.50 -11.16
C GLY A 144 14.68 17.99 -9.75
N VAL A 145 14.15 16.79 -9.54
CA VAL A 145 13.94 16.27 -8.20
C VAL A 145 15.27 16.10 -7.50
N GLU A 146 15.52 16.93 -6.49
CA GLU A 146 16.55 16.67 -5.48
C GLU A 146 16.47 15.22 -5.05
N LYS A 147 17.55 14.46 -5.26
CA LYS A 147 17.67 13.09 -4.78
C LYS A 147 17.49 13.12 -3.27
N VAL A 148 16.29 12.80 -2.80
CA VAL A 148 15.99 12.75 -1.37
C VAL A 148 16.91 11.70 -0.76
N LYS A 149 17.88 12.17 0.05
CA LYS A 149 18.88 11.29 0.68
C LYS A 149 18.18 10.36 1.68
N LEU A 150 18.56 9.09 1.64
CA LEU A 150 18.18 8.14 2.68
C LEU A 150 18.80 8.58 4.02
N THR A 151 18.05 8.39 5.10
CA THR A 151 18.60 8.51 6.46
C THR A 151 19.60 7.36 6.72
N PRO A 152 20.48 7.47 7.73
CA PRO A 152 21.36 6.37 8.11
C PRO A 152 20.62 5.06 8.37
N THR A 153 19.50 5.11 9.08
CA THR A 153 18.64 3.95 9.35
C THR A 153 18.07 3.34 8.06
N GLU A 154 17.57 4.18 7.15
CA GLU A 154 17.03 3.71 5.86
C GLU A 154 18.13 3.09 4.99
N THR A 155 19.35 3.66 5.00
CA THR A 155 20.49 3.09 4.28
C THR A 155 20.84 1.70 4.80
N GLU A 156 20.86 1.52 6.10
CA GLU A 156 21.15 0.23 6.71
C GLU A 156 20.04 -0.80 6.46
N ILE A 157 18.77 -0.41 6.49
CA ILE A 157 17.65 -1.28 6.13
C ILE A 157 17.72 -1.64 4.63
N LEU A 158 18.10 -0.70 3.77
CA LEU A 158 18.28 -0.99 2.34
C LEU A 158 19.40 -2.02 2.10
N LYS A 159 20.49 -1.99 2.87
CA LYS A 159 21.53 -3.03 2.82
C LYS A 159 20.98 -4.40 3.22
N ASP A 160 20.19 -4.45 4.29
CA ASP A 160 19.59 -5.72 4.74
C ASP A 160 18.62 -6.28 3.68
N ILE A 161 17.81 -5.41 3.05
CA ILE A 161 16.93 -5.79 1.93
C ILE A 161 17.76 -6.34 0.76
N ALA A 162 18.85 -5.65 0.40
CA ALA A 162 19.72 -6.06 -0.68
C ALA A 162 20.44 -7.38 -0.39
N ASN A 163 20.69 -7.71 0.87
CA ASN A 163 21.22 -9.00 1.33
C ASN A 163 20.15 -10.10 1.44
N GLY A 164 18.94 -9.87 0.90
CA GLY A 164 17.88 -10.88 0.83
C GLY A 164 17.09 -11.07 2.11
N MET A 165 17.29 -10.25 3.14
CA MET A 165 16.55 -10.38 4.40
C MET A 165 15.08 -10.01 4.25
N THR A 166 14.23 -10.82 4.83
CA THR A 166 12.79 -10.52 4.95
C THR A 166 12.53 -9.38 5.95
N THR A 167 11.37 -8.75 5.87
CA THR A 167 10.96 -7.70 6.83
C THR A 167 11.01 -8.18 8.28
N LYS A 168 10.67 -9.45 8.51
CA LYS A 168 10.70 -10.07 9.85
C LYS A 168 12.12 -10.24 10.38
N GLU A 169 13.02 -10.77 9.57
CA GLU A 169 14.44 -10.93 9.93
C GLU A 169 15.11 -9.58 10.19
N ILE A 170 14.79 -8.54 9.39
CA ILE A 170 15.28 -7.18 9.63
C ILE A 170 14.75 -6.64 10.97
N ALA A 171 13.47 -6.86 11.27
CA ALA A 171 12.87 -6.44 12.53
C ALA A 171 13.55 -7.10 13.73
N GLU A 172 13.80 -8.40 13.68
CA GLU A 172 14.53 -9.16 14.70
C GLU A 172 15.98 -8.66 14.86
N LYS A 173 16.71 -8.53 13.74
CA LYS A 173 18.10 -8.05 13.72
C LYS A 173 18.25 -6.65 14.33
N ARG A 174 17.26 -5.77 14.09
CA ARG A 174 17.32 -4.36 14.51
C ARG A 174 16.55 -4.06 15.78
N PHE A 175 16.05 -5.08 16.49
CA PHE A 175 15.24 -4.93 17.70
C PHE A 175 14.09 -3.95 17.50
N SER A 176 13.41 -4.05 16.37
CA SER A 176 12.33 -3.17 15.95
C SER A 176 11.06 -3.96 15.66
N SER A 177 9.91 -3.27 15.56
CA SER A 177 8.68 -3.96 15.17
C SER A 177 8.64 -4.22 13.65
N PHE A 178 7.93 -5.27 13.24
CA PHE A 178 7.63 -5.54 11.83
C PHE A 178 7.06 -4.30 11.12
N HIS A 179 6.11 -3.62 11.75
CA HIS A 179 5.46 -2.43 11.20
C HIS A 179 6.44 -1.27 11.00
N THR A 180 7.35 -1.06 11.94
CA THR A 180 8.39 -0.03 11.83
C THR A 180 9.29 -0.29 10.63
N VAL A 181 9.77 -1.53 10.48
CA VAL A 181 10.62 -1.90 9.33
C VAL A 181 9.85 -1.81 8.01
N ASN A 182 8.59 -2.25 7.97
CA ASN A 182 7.76 -2.15 6.77
C ASN A 182 7.54 -0.69 6.35
N THR A 183 7.31 0.22 7.31
CA THR A 183 7.22 1.66 7.05
C THR A 183 8.52 2.22 6.48
N HIS A 184 9.68 1.85 7.07
CA HIS A 184 10.98 2.24 6.51
C HIS A 184 11.18 1.72 5.09
N ARG A 185 10.85 0.47 4.79
CA ARG A 185 10.92 -0.10 3.43
C ARG A 185 10.12 0.72 2.43
N LYS A 186 8.87 1.04 2.74
CA LYS A 186 8.02 1.86 1.88
C LYS A 186 8.57 3.27 1.68
N ASN A 187 9.09 3.89 2.74
CA ASN A 187 9.76 5.18 2.64
C ASN A 187 11.03 5.13 1.78
N ILE A 188 11.84 4.07 1.91
CA ILE A 188 13.01 3.84 1.07
C ILE A 188 12.59 3.75 -0.40
N PHE A 189 11.61 2.90 -0.72
CA PHE A 189 11.14 2.71 -2.09
C PHE A 189 10.63 4.00 -2.69
N ARG A 190 9.83 4.77 -1.94
CA ARG A 190 9.35 6.09 -2.35
C ARG A 190 10.50 7.07 -2.60
N LYS A 191 11.48 7.16 -1.69
CA LYS A 191 12.64 8.07 -1.81
C LYS A 191 13.55 7.72 -2.99
N LEU A 192 13.69 6.43 -3.29
CA LEU A 192 14.51 5.96 -4.40
C LEU A 192 13.76 5.94 -5.74
N GLY A 193 12.43 6.12 -5.73
CA GLY A 193 11.59 5.98 -6.92
C GLY A 193 11.58 4.55 -7.46
N VAL A 194 11.67 3.54 -6.58
CA VAL A 194 11.64 2.12 -6.93
C VAL A 194 10.34 1.47 -6.47
N ASN A 195 9.88 0.46 -7.20
CA ASN A 195 8.57 -0.13 -6.97
C ASN A 195 8.62 -1.53 -6.34
N ASN A 196 9.79 -2.17 -6.33
CA ASN A 196 9.94 -3.52 -5.81
C ASN A 196 11.34 -3.76 -5.21
N ILE A 197 11.50 -4.90 -4.54
CA ILE A 197 12.75 -5.33 -3.89
C ILE A 197 13.89 -5.43 -4.91
N HIS A 198 13.61 -5.95 -6.10
CA HIS A 198 14.62 -6.15 -7.13
C HIS A 198 15.24 -4.84 -7.61
N GLU A 199 14.41 -3.81 -7.80
CA GLU A 199 14.87 -2.45 -8.15
C GLU A 199 15.66 -1.81 -7.00
N ALA A 200 15.18 -1.98 -5.76
CA ALA A 200 15.87 -1.50 -4.56
C ALA A 200 17.25 -2.14 -4.42
N THR A 201 17.36 -3.46 -4.65
CA THR A 201 18.62 -4.19 -4.65
C THR A 201 19.56 -3.72 -5.76
N LYS A 202 19.06 -3.52 -6.99
CA LYS A 202 19.86 -2.96 -8.08
C LYS A 202 20.39 -1.57 -7.74
N TYR A 203 19.57 -0.75 -7.08
CA TYR A 203 20.01 0.57 -6.60
C TYR A 203 21.13 0.42 -5.58
N ALA A 204 20.99 -0.44 -4.57
CA ALA A 204 21.99 -0.66 -3.52
C ALA A 204 23.34 -1.12 -4.10
N LEU A 205 23.33 -2.04 -5.08
CA LEU A 205 24.52 -2.48 -5.79
C LEU A 205 25.19 -1.32 -6.57
N ARG A 206 24.41 -0.55 -7.34
CA ARG A 206 24.93 0.59 -8.12
C ARG A 206 25.48 1.71 -7.24
N ALA A 207 24.90 1.89 -6.06
CA ALA A 207 25.32 2.87 -5.07
C ALA A 207 26.52 2.39 -4.23
N GLY A 208 27.01 1.16 -4.43
CA GLY A 208 28.12 0.59 -3.66
C GLY A 208 27.78 0.36 -2.19
N LEU A 209 26.49 0.17 -1.86
CA LEU A 209 26.05 -0.08 -0.49
C LEU A 209 26.21 -1.54 -0.08
N VAL A 210 26.25 -2.44 -1.05
CA VAL A 210 26.48 -3.90 -0.89
C VAL A 210 27.40 -4.38 -2.02
N ASP A 211 28.21 -5.40 -1.75
CA ASP A 211 29.13 -5.97 -2.73
C ASP A 211 28.44 -7.03 -3.59
N SER A 212 28.74 -7.03 -4.90
CA SER A 212 28.21 -8.01 -5.85
C SER A 212 28.70 -9.45 -5.60
N ALA A 213 29.73 -9.62 -4.78
CA ALA A 213 30.29 -10.93 -4.44
C ALA A 213 29.41 -11.77 -3.48
N GLU A 214 28.47 -11.16 -2.77
CA GLU A 214 27.54 -11.87 -1.89
C GLU A 214 26.27 -12.38 -2.61
N TYR A 215 26.13 -12.09 -3.90
CA TYR A 215 24.94 -12.41 -4.71
C TYR A 215 25.10 -13.68 -5.58
N CYS A 216 26.03 -14.56 -5.26
CA CYS A 216 26.13 -15.87 -5.92
C CYS A 216 25.36 -16.93 -5.12
N ILE A 217 24.05 -17.01 -5.38
CA ILE A 217 23.27 -18.26 -5.23
C ILE A 217 22.26 -18.33 -6.37
#